data_7f0f0e2a72fd38154a63808760112dfc
#
_entry.id   7f0f0e2a72fd38154a63808760112dfc
#
_cell.length_a   1.000
_cell.length_b   1.000
_cell.length_c   1.000
_cell.angle_alpha   90.00
_cell.angle_beta   90.00
_cell.angle_gamma   90.00
#
_symmetry.space_group_name_H-M   'P 1'
#
loop_
_entity.id
_entity.type
_entity.pdbx_description
1 polymer ?
#
loop_
_entity_poly.entity_id
_entity_poly.type
_entity_poly.pdbx_seq_one_letter_code
_entity_poly.pdbx_strand_id
1 'polypeptide(L)'
;MDGNRVLGAISIYDKIPKGSFHATSFSEDDLEIFKKFVNYVEKAMANIRESGHAKIFLNFDKLTGLPNDSAFQQEIENEINRARRYDRWFILVTLHWSSRTGTTPQYDVETRNNLIVEMSDVLQEHIREYDTLARRGPQKFGILFPESSEDTRDLSSRLTRAIRRKKQDGTSALAAVDLDLKFGFAVYPEDGTNLKAILEKSDRPVLGAKL
;
A
#
# COMPACT_ATOMS: atom_id res chain seq x y z
N MET A 1 -16.59 33.45 5.53
CA MET A 1 -17.86 32.96 4.94
C MET A 1 -17.45 31.93 3.90
N ASP A 2 -17.24 30.70 4.33
CA ASP A 2 -16.92 29.61 3.42
C ASP A 2 -18.20 28.91 3.00
N GLY A 3 -18.41 28.95 1.68
CA GLY A 3 -19.60 28.47 1.07
C GLY A 3 -19.86 27.00 1.37
N ASN A 4 -21.11 26.67 1.35
CA ASN A 4 -21.78 25.39 1.52
C ASN A 4 -21.16 24.25 0.66
N ARG A 5 -19.92 23.83 1.00
CA ARG A 5 -19.20 22.75 0.31
C ARG A 5 -19.51 21.44 1.02
N VAL A 6 -20.28 20.58 0.37
CA VAL A 6 -20.52 19.21 0.85
C VAL A 6 -19.18 18.46 0.85
N LEU A 7 -18.76 18.00 2.02
CA LEU A 7 -17.50 17.27 2.22
C LEU A 7 -17.67 15.76 2.03
N GLY A 8 -18.88 15.27 2.26
CA GLY A 8 -19.22 13.85 2.17
C GLY A 8 -20.66 13.63 2.65
N ALA A 9 -21.06 12.36 2.64
CA ALA A 9 -22.33 11.91 3.21
C ALA A 9 -22.08 10.69 4.09
N ILE A 10 -22.79 10.62 5.22
CA ILE A 10 -22.77 9.46 6.14
C ILE A 10 -24.18 8.90 6.14
N SER A 11 -24.30 7.59 5.94
CA SER A 11 -25.57 6.88 5.97
C SER A 11 -25.53 5.74 6.98
N ILE A 12 -26.63 5.51 7.66
CA ILE A 12 -26.83 4.35 8.55
C ILE A 12 -28.00 3.52 8.01
N TYR A 13 -27.83 2.19 8.10
CA TYR A 13 -28.81 1.22 7.61
C TYR A 13 -29.06 0.19 8.70
N ASP A 14 -30.24 -0.45 8.66
CA ASP A 14 -30.55 -1.67 9.40
C ASP A 14 -30.29 -1.58 10.92
N LYS A 15 -31.07 -0.76 11.62
CA LYS A 15 -31.05 -0.77 13.07
C LYS A 15 -31.52 -2.13 13.58
N ILE A 16 -30.61 -2.93 14.16
CA ILE A 16 -30.90 -4.21 14.76
C ILE A 16 -30.71 -4.10 16.27
N PRO A 17 -31.80 -4.14 17.06
CA PRO A 17 -31.72 -4.09 18.52
C PRO A 17 -30.96 -5.32 19.07
N LYS A 18 -30.25 -5.14 20.19
CA LYS A 18 -29.52 -6.22 20.85
C LYS A 18 -30.48 -7.38 21.19
N GLY A 19 -30.19 -8.58 20.67
CA GLY A 19 -31.02 -9.77 20.84
C GLY A 19 -32.15 -9.93 19.84
N SER A 20 -32.24 -9.07 18.81
CA SER A 20 -33.18 -9.19 17.71
C SER A 20 -32.47 -9.69 16.44
N PHE A 21 -33.21 -10.38 15.56
CA PHE A 21 -32.75 -10.79 14.22
C PHE A 21 -33.39 -9.96 13.10
N HIS A 22 -34.21 -8.97 13.47
CA HIS A 22 -34.95 -8.14 12.50
C HIS A 22 -34.57 -6.68 12.66
N ALA A 23 -34.42 -5.98 11.54
CA ALA A 23 -34.25 -4.55 11.52
C ALA A 23 -35.52 -3.84 11.98
N THR A 24 -35.35 -2.72 12.69
CA THR A 24 -36.43 -1.85 13.15
C THR A 24 -36.25 -0.45 12.57
N SER A 25 -37.33 0.35 12.61
CA SER A 25 -37.29 1.76 12.22
C SER A 25 -36.41 2.56 13.18
N PHE A 26 -35.77 3.60 12.68
CA PHE A 26 -35.06 4.58 13.50
C PHE A 26 -36.05 5.49 14.24
N SER A 27 -35.77 5.77 15.50
CA SER A 27 -36.52 6.70 16.33
C SER A 27 -35.94 8.11 16.27
N GLU A 28 -36.64 9.10 16.86
CA GLU A 28 -36.11 10.47 17.00
C GLU A 28 -34.84 10.51 17.86
N ASP A 29 -34.75 9.66 18.91
CA ASP A 29 -33.56 9.54 19.75
C ASP A 29 -32.34 9.03 18.94
N ASP A 30 -32.56 8.06 18.05
CA ASP A 30 -31.51 7.56 17.16
C ASP A 30 -31.00 8.67 16.23
N LEU A 31 -31.92 9.51 15.72
CA LEU A 31 -31.57 10.64 14.90
C LEU A 31 -30.76 11.68 15.66
N GLU A 32 -31.09 11.91 16.92
CA GLU A 32 -30.36 12.84 17.79
C GLU A 32 -28.94 12.34 18.08
N ILE A 33 -28.82 11.06 18.41
CA ILE A 33 -27.50 10.39 18.57
C ILE A 33 -26.69 10.49 17.29
N PHE A 34 -27.30 10.20 16.14
CA PHE A 34 -26.63 10.28 14.85
C PHE A 34 -26.16 11.72 14.53
N LYS A 35 -26.99 12.75 14.80
CA LYS A 35 -26.59 14.16 14.67
C LYS A 35 -25.37 14.50 15.54
N LYS A 36 -25.34 14.03 16.78
CA LYS A 36 -24.18 14.20 17.69
C LYS A 36 -22.92 13.54 17.11
N PHE A 37 -23.07 12.34 16.55
CA PHE A 37 -21.98 11.63 15.90
C PHE A 37 -21.46 12.39 14.65
N VAL A 38 -22.36 12.89 13.80
CA VAL A 38 -21.99 13.70 12.63
C VAL A 38 -21.21 14.94 13.04
N ASN A 39 -21.70 15.68 14.04
CA ASN A 39 -21.00 16.85 14.58
C ASN A 39 -19.60 16.51 15.14
N TYR A 40 -19.45 15.34 15.76
CA TYR A 40 -18.15 14.87 16.21
C TYR A 40 -17.19 14.58 15.03
N VAL A 41 -17.70 13.93 13.98
CA VAL A 41 -16.94 13.67 12.76
C VAL A 41 -16.55 14.98 12.06
N GLU A 42 -17.46 15.94 11.96
CA GLU A 42 -17.17 17.29 11.40
C GLU A 42 -16.05 18.00 12.17
N LYS A 43 -16.12 18.01 13.49
CA LYS A 43 -15.05 18.58 14.34
C LYS A 43 -13.73 17.85 14.19
N ALA A 44 -13.76 16.52 14.13
CA ALA A 44 -12.55 15.72 13.90
C ALA A 44 -11.93 16.04 12.53
N MET A 45 -12.76 16.15 11.47
CA MET A 45 -12.30 16.54 10.14
C MET A 45 -11.77 17.97 10.07
N ALA A 46 -12.38 18.92 10.78
CA ALA A 46 -11.89 20.29 10.90
C ALA A 46 -10.52 20.33 11.58
N ASN A 47 -10.36 19.62 12.69
CA ASN A 47 -9.09 19.51 13.42
C ASN A 47 -7.99 18.84 12.55
N ILE A 48 -8.34 17.84 11.74
CA ILE A 48 -7.43 17.20 10.77
C ILE A 48 -6.99 18.20 9.71
N ARG A 49 -7.86 19.08 9.24
CA ARG A 49 -7.55 20.13 8.25
C ARG A 49 -6.61 21.20 8.84
N GLU A 50 -6.91 21.69 10.03
CA GLU A 50 -6.09 22.72 10.70
C GLU A 50 -4.72 22.17 11.13
N SER A 51 -4.64 20.91 11.52
CA SER A 51 -3.41 20.27 11.98
C SER A 51 -2.49 19.77 10.86
N GLY A 52 -2.79 20.03 9.59
CA GLY A 52 -2.02 19.49 8.46
C GLY A 52 -2.14 17.96 8.27
N HIS A 53 -2.96 17.28 9.08
CA HIS A 53 -3.21 15.85 9.01
C HIS A 53 -4.11 15.41 7.83
N ALA A 54 -4.61 16.36 7.03
CA ALA A 54 -5.22 16.05 5.72
C ALA A 54 -4.27 15.24 4.81
N LYS A 55 -2.96 15.26 5.09
CA LYS A 55 -1.97 14.40 4.44
C LYS A 55 -2.16 12.91 4.74
N ILE A 56 -2.77 12.53 5.85
CA ILE A 56 -2.88 11.11 6.25
C ILE A 56 -3.77 10.33 5.28
N PHE A 57 -4.90 10.90 4.84
CA PHE A 57 -5.78 10.26 3.85
C PHE A 57 -5.24 10.29 2.41
N LEU A 58 -4.23 11.13 2.14
CA LEU A 58 -3.55 11.22 0.85
C LEU A 58 -2.33 10.30 0.77
N ASN A 59 -1.95 9.63 1.85
CA ASN A 59 -0.73 8.85 1.95
C ASN A 59 -0.91 7.36 1.65
N PHE A 60 -2.14 6.91 1.40
CA PHE A 60 -2.43 5.52 1.13
C PHE A 60 -3.00 5.31 -0.28
N ASP A 61 -2.64 4.18 -0.88
CA ASP A 61 -3.27 3.70 -2.10
C ASP A 61 -4.67 3.15 -1.79
N LYS A 62 -5.69 3.65 -2.48
CA LYS A 62 -7.09 3.31 -2.19
C LYS A 62 -7.46 1.88 -2.52
N LEU A 63 -6.71 1.22 -3.39
CA LEU A 63 -7.01 -0.15 -3.81
C LEU A 63 -6.41 -1.17 -2.83
N THR A 64 -5.17 -0.95 -2.41
CA THR A 64 -4.43 -1.91 -1.59
C THR A 64 -4.37 -1.54 -0.11
N GLY A 65 -4.69 -0.29 0.24
CA GLY A 65 -4.49 0.22 1.60
C GLY A 65 -3.03 0.43 1.99
N LEU A 66 -2.08 0.10 1.12
CA LEU A 66 -0.66 0.31 1.36
C LEU A 66 -0.29 1.80 1.30
N PRO A 67 0.82 2.22 1.93
CA PRO A 67 1.43 3.51 1.65
C PRO A 67 1.58 3.74 0.14
N ASN A 68 1.26 4.95 -0.33
CA ASN A 68 1.50 5.33 -1.70
C ASN A 68 2.95 5.83 -1.90
N ASP A 69 3.31 6.20 -3.12
CA ASP A 69 4.68 6.63 -3.45
C ASP A 69 5.14 7.85 -2.63
N SER A 70 4.26 8.80 -2.34
CA SER A 70 4.59 9.98 -1.53
C SER A 70 4.90 9.63 -0.08
N ALA A 71 4.07 8.78 0.54
CA ALA A 71 4.29 8.29 1.89
C ALA A 71 5.56 7.43 1.97
N PHE A 72 5.79 6.62 0.95
CA PHE A 72 6.98 5.78 0.89
C PHE A 72 8.28 6.58 0.78
N GLN A 73 8.29 7.63 -0.05
CA GLN A 73 9.44 8.53 -0.13
C GLN A 73 9.73 9.20 1.22
N GLN A 74 8.69 9.62 1.94
CA GLN A 74 8.86 10.20 3.28
C GLN A 74 9.45 9.18 4.26
N GLU A 75 9.03 7.90 4.18
CA GLU A 75 9.57 6.86 5.05
C GLU A 75 11.04 6.55 4.72
N ILE A 76 11.40 6.54 3.43
CA ILE A 76 12.82 6.41 3.04
C ILE A 76 13.66 7.58 3.57
N GLU A 77 13.17 8.82 3.52
CA GLU A 77 13.87 9.97 4.11
C GLU A 77 14.06 9.83 5.62
N ASN A 78 13.03 9.36 6.32
CA ASN A 78 13.09 9.08 7.74
C ASN A 78 14.16 8.02 8.04
N GLU A 79 14.20 6.94 7.24
CA GLU A 79 15.17 5.88 7.41
C GLU A 79 16.60 6.33 7.06
N ILE A 80 16.80 7.16 6.03
CA ILE A 80 18.10 7.79 5.74
C ILE A 80 18.59 8.58 6.95
N ASN A 81 17.72 9.37 7.57
CA ASN A 81 18.08 10.17 8.75
C ASN A 81 18.40 9.29 9.96
N ARG A 82 17.64 8.19 10.14
CA ARG A 82 17.88 7.20 11.20
C ARG A 82 19.20 6.47 10.97
N ALA A 83 19.40 5.93 9.78
CA ALA A 83 20.59 5.19 9.38
C ALA A 83 21.86 6.05 9.52
N ARG A 84 21.80 7.32 9.11
CA ARG A 84 22.91 8.28 9.28
C ARG A 84 23.24 8.53 10.75
N ARG A 85 22.23 8.63 11.63
CA ARG A 85 22.42 8.91 13.07
C ARG A 85 23.06 7.76 13.81
N TYR A 86 22.70 6.51 13.42
CA TYR A 86 23.09 5.31 14.15
C TYR A 86 24.10 4.43 13.41
N ASP A 87 24.67 4.94 12.31
CA ASP A 87 25.62 4.23 11.44
C ASP A 87 25.07 2.86 10.98
N ARG A 88 23.86 2.88 10.45
CA ARG A 88 23.13 1.68 10.01
C ARG A 88 22.91 1.70 8.51
N TRP A 89 22.49 0.57 7.98
CA TRP A 89 22.17 0.39 6.56
C TRP A 89 20.72 -0.05 6.39
N PHE A 90 20.24 0.07 5.17
CA PHE A 90 18.97 -0.51 4.74
C PHE A 90 19.05 -0.90 3.27
N ILE A 91 18.12 -1.78 2.86
CA ILE A 91 17.95 -2.18 1.47
C ILE A 91 16.60 -1.64 0.98
N LEU A 92 16.63 -0.92 -0.14
CA LEU A 92 15.43 -0.54 -0.86
C LEU A 92 15.26 -1.47 -2.06
N VAL A 93 14.09 -2.10 -2.16
CA VAL A 93 13.71 -2.97 -3.28
C VAL A 93 12.59 -2.30 -4.05
N THR A 94 12.72 -2.25 -5.38
CA THR A 94 11.63 -1.89 -6.28
C THR A 94 11.25 -3.11 -7.11
N LEU A 95 10.02 -3.57 -6.97
CA LEU A 95 9.42 -4.62 -7.78
C LEU A 95 8.57 -4.00 -8.89
N HIS A 96 8.96 -4.23 -10.13
CA HIS A 96 8.13 -4.01 -11.30
C HIS A 96 7.55 -5.34 -11.76
N TRP A 97 6.29 -5.33 -12.14
CA TRP A 97 5.67 -6.49 -12.74
C TRP A 97 4.96 -6.11 -14.04
N SER A 98 4.93 -7.02 -14.99
CA SER A 98 4.24 -6.85 -16.26
C SER A 98 3.70 -8.19 -16.73
N SER A 99 2.69 -8.16 -17.61
CA SER A 99 2.27 -9.36 -18.32
C SER A 99 3.22 -9.66 -19.47
N ARG A 100 3.53 -10.94 -19.66
CA ARG A 100 4.51 -11.43 -20.66
C ARG A 100 4.03 -11.35 -22.11
N THR A 101 2.75 -11.20 -22.35
CA THR A 101 2.17 -11.26 -23.70
C THR A 101 2.42 -10.01 -24.56
N GLY A 102 3.25 -9.06 -24.09
CA GLY A 102 3.72 -7.88 -24.87
C GLY A 102 2.64 -6.88 -25.29
N THR A 103 1.42 -7.32 -25.42
CA THR A 103 0.21 -6.51 -25.45
C THR A 103 -0.30 -6.49 -24.02
N THR A 104 -0.55 -5.31 -23.46
CA THR A 104 -1.28 -5.20 -22.19
C THR A 104 -2.54 -6.04 -22.39
N PRO A 105 -2.68 -7.22 -21.77
CA PRO A 105 -3.94 -7.93 -21.89
C PRO A 105 -4.98 -6.92 -21.44
N GLN A 106 -6.04 -6.77 -22.20
CA GLN A 106 -7.20 -5.99 -21.76
C GLN A 106 -7.88 -6.81 -20.66
N TYR A 107 -7.19 -6.95 -19.52
CA TYR A 107 -7.89 -7.36 -18.32
C TYR A 107 -8.92 -6.28 -18.04
N ASP A 108 -10.13 -6.69 -17.76
CA ASP A 108 -11.10 -5.76 -17.20
C ASP A 108 -10.52 -5.15 -15.91
N VAL A 109 -11.09 -4.04 -15.51
CA VAL A 109 -10.61 -3.28 -14.34
C VAL A 109 -10.63 -4.14 -13.08
N GLU A 110 -11.61 -5.03 -12.95
CA GLU A 110 -11.80 -5.89 -11.79
C GLU A 110 -10.69 -6.94 -11.70
N THR A 111 -10.42 -7.68 -12.76
CA THR A 111 -9.34 -8.68 -12.82
C THR A 111 -7.98 -8.04 -12.49
N ARG A 112 -7.71 -6.87 -13.06
CA ARG A 112 -6.46 -6.15 -12.76
C ARG A 112 -6.39 -5.70 -11.29
N ASN A 113 -7.49 -5.22 -10.72
CA ASN A 113 -7.54 -4.81 -9.33
C ASN A 113 -7.33 -5.99 -8.39
N ASN A 114 -7.99 -7.12 -8.65
CA ASN A 114 -7.82 -8.34 -7.86
C ASN A 114 -6.37 -8.83 -7.89
N LEU A 115 -5.73 -8.79 -9.05
CA LEU A 115 -4.32 -9.16 -9.21
C LEU A 115 -3.39 -8.25 -8.38
N ILE A 116 -3.65 -6.94 -8.36
CA ILE A 116 -2.85 -5.99 -7.57
C ILE A 116 -3.06 -6.23 -6.07
N VAL A 117 -4.29 -6.47 -5.63
CA VAL A 117 -4.60 -6.75 -4.22
C VAL A 117 -3.93 -8.05 -3.80
N GLU A 118 -4.11 -9.15 -4.53
CA GLU A 118 -3.45 -10.42 -4.21
C GLU A 118 -1.92 -10.31 -4.21
N MET A 119 -1.33 -9.55 -5.14
CA MET A 119 0.11 -9.30 -5.14
C MET A 119 0.54 -8.57 -3.87
N SER A 120 -0.23 -7.56 -3.44
CA SER A 120 0.07 -6.80 -2.22
C SER A 120 -0.02 -7.68 -0.98
N ASP A 121 -1.04 -8.54 -0.89
CA ASP A 121 -1.23 -9.45 0.24
C ASP A 121 -0.07 -10.45 0.35
N VAL A 122 0.30 -11.07 -0.77
CA VAL A 122 1.43 -12.00 -0.81
C VAL A 122 2.74 -11.32 -0.39
N LEU A 123 2.98 -10.10 -0.85
CA LEU A 123 4.19 -9.37 -0.46
C LEU A 123 4.17 -9.03 1.03
N GLN A 124 3.02 -8.57 1.55
CA GLN A 124 2.83 -8.22 2.95
C GLN A 124 3.08 -9.42 3.90
N GLU A 125 2.58 -10.60 3.54
CA GLU A 125 2.77 -11.84 4.31
C GLU A 125 4.23 -12.31 4.38
N HIS A 126 5.08 -11.82 3.47
CA HIS A 126 6.46 -12.28 3.31
C HIS A 126 7.51 -11.21 3.65
N ILE A 127 7.10 -10.14 4.30
CA ILE A 127 7.98 -9.13 4.89
C ILE A 127 7.78 -9.11 6.40
N ARG A 128 8.71 -8.49 7.14
CA ARG A 128 8.64 -8.37 8.60
C ARG A 128 7.76 -7.19 9.01
N GLU A 129 7.32 -7.14 10.26
CA GLU A 129 6.48 -6.07 10.79
C GLU A 129 7.12 -4.67 10.66
N TYR A 130 8.44 -4.59 10.76
CA TYR A 130 9.19 -3.33 10.65
C TYR A 130 9.69 -3.01 9.23
N ASP A 131 9.45 -3.90 8.27
CA ASP A 131 9.66 -3.61 6.86
C ASP A 131 8.47 -2.80 6.32
N THR A 132 8.71 -1.91 5.38
CA THR A 132 7.64 -1.09 4.81
C THR A 132 7.38 -1.50 3.37
N LEU A 133 6.17 -1.95 3.08
CA LEU A 133 5.67 -2.19 1.72
C LEU A 133 4.83 -1.00 1.27
N ALA A 134 5.01 -0.56 0.03
CA ALA A 134 4.26 0.53 -0.58
C ALA A 134 3.88 0.23 -2.03
N ARG A 135 2.75 0.78 -2.47
CA ARG A 135 2.38 0.79 -3.88
C ARG A 135 2.83 2.09 -4.53
N ARG A 136 3.88 2.02 -5.35
CA ARG A 136 4.51 3.18 -5.98
C ARG A 136 3.94 3.52 -7.36
N GLY A 137 3.05 2.70 -7.90
CA GLY A 137 2.44 2.90 -9.21
C GLY A 137 1.56 1.73 -9.64
N PRO A 138 1.00 1.79 -10.86
CA PRO A 138 0.07 0.75 -11.35
C PRO A 138 0.66 -0.65 -11.37
N GLN A 139 1.95 -0.78 -11.66
CA GLN A 139 2.68 -2.05 -11.79
C GLN A 139 3.99 -2.02 -10.98
N LYS A 140 4.01 -1.27 -9.86
CA LYS A 140 5.22 -1.00 -9.12
C LYS A 140 4.98 -1.03 -7.62
N PHE A 141 5.74 -1.86 -6.92
CA PHE A 141 5.81 -1.87 -5.46
C PHE A 141 7.21 -1.45 -5.01
N GLY A 142 7.28 -0.84 -3.84
CA GLY A 142 8.52 -0.53 -3.15
C GLY A 142 8.54 -1.22 -1.80
N ILE A 143 9.68 -1.77 -1.40
CA ILE A 143 9.85 -2.40 -0.10
C ILE A 143 11.14 -1.87 0.53
N LEU A 144 11.01 -1.34 1.74
CA LEU A 144 12.12 -0.87 2.55
C LEU A 144 12.42 -1.92 3.61
N PHE A 145 13.67 -2.39 3.65
CA PHE A 145 14.18 -3.38 4.59
C PHE A 145 15.25 -2.73 5.49
N PRO A 146 14.88 -2.20 6.66
CA PRO A 146 15.86 -1.69 7.62
C PRO A 146 16.75 -2.82 8.14
N GLU A 147 18.08 -2.59 8.19
CA GLU A 147 19.06 -3.50 8.78
C GLU A 147 18.94 -4.97 8.32
N SER A 148 18.54 -5.19 7.08
CA SER A 148 18.41 -6.54 6.57
C SER A 148 19.77 -7.16 6.33
N SER A 149 20.01 -8.34 6.92
CA SER A 149 21.21 -9.15 6.67
C SER A 149 21.10 -10.05 5.44
N GLU A 150 19.94 -10.06 4.77
CA GLU A 150 19.72 -10.85 3.57
C GLU A 150 20.42 -10.22 2.36
N ASP A 151 20.98 -11.05 1.49
CA ASP A 151 21.48 -10.64 0.19
C ASP A 151 20.30 -10.22 -0.72
N THR A 152 20.52 -9.29 -1.64
CA THR A 152 19.50 -8.81 -2.59
C THR A 152 18.95 -9.94 -3.47
N ARG A 153 19.77 -10.96 -3.79
CA ARG A 153 19.33 -12.16 -4.53
C ARG A 153 18.41 -13.03 -3.70
N ASP A 154 18.70 -13.18 -2.41
CA ASP A 154 17.87 -13.97 -1.49
C ASP A 154 16.53 -13.28 -1.28
N LEU A 155 16.51 -11.96 -1.11
CA LEU A 155 15.29 -11.16 -1.04
C LEU A 155 14.42 -11.36 -2.29
N SER A 156 15.01 -11.20 -3.48
CA SER A 156 14.26 -11.38 -4.73
C SER A 156 13.76 -12.82 -4.91
N SER A 157 14.57 -13.80 -4.53
CA SER A 157 14.21 -15.22 -4.61
C SER A 157 13.08 -15.58 -3.66
N ARG A 158 13.11 -15.03 -2.45
CA ARG A 158 12.06 -15.20 -1.43
C ARG A 158 10.72 -14.64 -1.93
N LEU A 159 10.71 -13.39 -2.39
CA LEU A 159 9.51 -12.73 -2.89
C LEU A 159 8.98 -13.44 -4.15
N THR A 160 9.85 -13.80 -5.08
CA THR A 160 9.47 -14.56 -6.30
C THR A 160 8.84 -15.90 -5.95
N ARG A 161 9.39 -16.62 -4.96
CA ARG A 161 8.88 -17.92 -4.51
C ARG A 161 7.50 -17.77 -3.87
N ALA A 162 7.28 -16.71 -3.10
CA ALA A 162 6.00 -16.41 -2.50
C ALA A 162 4.92 -16.18 -3.57
N ILE A 163 5.19 -15.31 -4.54
CA ILE A 163 4.28 -15.02 -5.65
C ILE A 163 4.02 -16.28 -6.47
N ARG A 164 5.05 -17.09 -6.76
CA ARG A 164 4.91 -18.37 -7.49
C ARG A 164 4.00 -19.36 -6.76
N ARG A 165 4.14 -19.47 -5.43
CA ARG A 165 3.26 -20.31 -4.62
C ARG A 165 1.81 -19.90 -4.74
N LYS A 166 1.53 -18.61 -4.61
CA LYS A 166 0.18 -18.08 -4.73
C LYS A 166 -0.39 -18.28 -6.13
N LYS A 167 0.44 -18.12 -7.17
CA LYS A 167 0.07 -18.40 -8.56
C LYS A 167 -0.32 -19.87 -8.79
N GLN A 168 0.25 -20.81 -8.06
CA GLN A 168 -0.08 -22.23 -8.14
C GLN A 168 -1.43 -22.58 -7.48
N ASP A 169 -1.97 -21.69 -6.68
CA ASP A 169 -3.34 -21.77 -6.19
C ASP A 169 -4.31 -21.43 -7.34
N GLY A 170 -5.01 -22.44 -7.85
CA GLY A 170 -5.88 -22.32 -9.03
C GLY A 170 -7.06 -21.36 -8.87
N THR A 171 -7.31 -20.84 -7.65
CA THR A 171 -8.36 -19.85 -7.35
C THR A 171 -7.82 -18.41 -7.38
N SER A 172 -6.52 -18.23 -7.46
CA SER A 172 -5.82 -16.93 -7.42
C SER A 172 -5.95 -16.19 -8.75
N ALA A 173 -6.18 -14.89 -8.71
CA ALA A 173 -6.10 -14.01 -9.91
C ALA A 173 -4.70 -14.05 -10.54
N LEU A 174 -3.66 -14.28 -9.73
CA LEU A 174 -2.28 -14.46 -10.20
C LEU A 174 -2.11 -15.70 -11.09
N ALA A 175 -2.93 -16.75 -10.91
CA ALA A 175 -2.86 -17.97 -11.71
C ALA A 175 -3.21 -17.76 -13.18
N ALA A 176 -4.08 -16.79 -13.46
CA ALA A 176 -4.57 -16.49 -14.80
C ALA A 176 -3.60 -15.67 -15.65
N VAL A 177 -2.47 -15.20 -15.08
CA VAL A 177 -1.59 -14.22 -15.72
C VAL A 177 -0.16 -14.70 -15.75
N ASP A 178 0.46 -14.68 -16.94
CA ASP A 178 1.91 -14.84 -17.06
C ASP A 178 2.60 -13.55 -16.64
N LEU A 179 3.37 -13.63 -15.57
CA LEU A 179 4.03 -12.48 -14.95
C LEU A 179 5.52 -12.45 -15.31
N ASP A 180 5.99 -11.27 -15.67
CA ASP A 180 7.41 -10.91 -15.72
C ASP A 180 7.69 -9.98 -14.54
N LEU A 181 8.45 -10.48 -13.56
CA LEU A 181 8.87 -9.73 -12.38
C LEU A 181 10.27 -9.18 -12.59
N LYS A 182 10.48 -7.91 -12.27
CA LYS A 182 11.79 -7.26 -12.34
C LYS A 182 12.07 -6.54 -11.03
N PHE A 183 13.22 -6.83 -10.46
CA PHE A 183 13.67 -6.27 -9.20
C PHE A 183 14.84 -5.33 -9.41
N GLY A 184 14.73 -4.14 -8.84
CA GLY A 184 15.84 -3.21 -8.66
C GLY A 184 16.13 -3.04 -7.19
N PHE A 185 17.38 -2.74 -6.86
CA PHE A 185 17.87 -2.65 -5.49
C PHE A 185 18.73 -1.42 -5.30
N ALA A 186 18.68 -0.86 -4.10
CA ALA A 186 19.66 0.10 -3.61
C ALA A 186 20.00 -0.21 -2.15
N VAL A 187 21.28 -0.18 -1.82
CA VAL A 187 21.80 -0.38 -0.47
C VAL A 187 22.31 0.97 0.04
N TYR A 188 21.73 1.46 1.13
CA TYR A 188 22.24 2.64 1.82
C TYR A 188 23.34 2.24 2.80
N PRO A 189 24.48 2.96 2.89
CA PRO A 189 24.82 4.17 2.13
C PRO A 189 25.59 3.90 0.81
N GLU A 190 25.85 2.65 0.43
CA GLU A 190 26.74 2.27 -0.68
C GLU A 190 26.28 2.83 -2.04
N ASP A 191 24.97 2.75 -2.34
CA ASP A 191 24.39 3.18 -3.60
C ASP A 191 23.94 4.65 -3.59
N GLY A 192 24.06 5.34 -2.44
CA GLY A 192 23.74 6.75 -2.29
C GLY A 192 23.41 7.15 -0.87
N THR A 193 23.49 8.44 -0.56
CA THR A 193 23.26 9.01 0.77
C THR A 193 22.05 9.94 0.85
N ASN A 194 21.27 10.04 -0.24
CA ASN A 194 20.08 10.87 -0.32
C ASN A 194 18.97 10.14 -1.06
N LEU A 195 17.72 10.60 -0.85
CA LEU A 195 16.52 10.00 -1.40
C LEU A 195 16.61 9.79 -2.92
N LYS A 196 17.06 10.82 -3.64
CA LYS A 196 17.10 10.79 -5.11
C LYS A 196 18.02 9.68 -5.61
N ALA A 197 19.23 9.59 -5.09
CA ALA A 197 20.22 8.59 -5.51
C ALA A 197 19.71 7.15 -5.24
N ILE A 198 19.16 6.92 -4.05
CA ILE A 198 18.62 5.62 -3.64
C ILE A 198 17.42 5.21 -4.51
N LEU A 199 16.50 6.13 -4.79
CA LEU A 199 15.36 5.85 -5.67
C LEU A 199 15.80 5.58 -7.11
N GLU A 200 16.65 6.41 -7.68
CA GLU A 200 17.16 6.21 -9.05
C GLU A 200 17.89 4.88 -9.22
N LYS A 201 18.63 4.46 -8.20
CA LYS A 201 19.34 3.18 -8.21
C LYS A 201 18.37 2.01 -8.11
N SER A 202 17.43 2.04 -7.14
CA SER A 202 16.45 0.95 -6.95
C SER A 202 15.44 0.84 -8.10
N ASP A 203 15.21 1.91 -8.84
CA ASP A 203 14.28 1.90 -9.98
C ASP A 203 14.88 1.25 -11.24
N ARG A 204 16.18 0.95 -11.24
CA ARG A 204 16.85 0.22 -12.35
C ARG A 204 16.79 -1.28 -12.09
N PRO A 205 16.02 -2.05 -12.89
CA PRO A 205 15.94 -3.48 -12.71
C PRO A 205 17.29 -4.16 -12.96
N VAL A 206 17.71 -5.04 -12.04
CA VAL A 206 18.95 -5.81 -12.15
C VAL A 206 18.74 -7.32 -12.11
N LEU A 207 17.60 -7.76 -11.55
CA LEU A 207 17.19 -9.17 -11.49
C LEU A 207 15.78 -9.31 -12.06
N GLY A 208 15.49 -10.46 -12.65
CA GLY A 208 14.16 -10.76 -13.18
C GLY A 208 13.75 -12.21 -12.99
N ALA A 209 12.45 -12.45 -12.89
CA ALA A 209 11.85 -13.77 -12.83
C ALA A 209 10.59 -13.84 -13.69
N LYS A 210 10.45 -14.93 -14.42
CA LYS A 210 9.26 -15.25 -15.21
C LYS A 210 8.40 -16.26 -14.44
N LEU A 211 7.12 -15.97 -14.30
CA LEU A 211 6.16 -16.79 -13.58
C LEU A 211 4.96 -17.14 -14.43
#